data_88b57efb869220004fc0e4779851f625
#
_entry.id   88b57efb869220004fc0e4779851f625
#
_cell.length_a   1.000
_cell.length_b   1.000
_cell.length_c   1.000
_cell.angle_alpha   90.00
_cell.angle_beta   90.00
_cell.angle_gamma   90.00
#
_symmetry.space_group_name_H-M   'P 1'
#
loop_
_entity.id
_entity.type
_entity.pdbx_description
1 polymer ?
#
loop_
_entity_poly.entity_id
_entity_poly.type
_entity_poly.pdbx_seq_one_letter_code
_entity_poly.pdbx_strand_id
1 'polypeptide(L)'
;MTEDNLKTELAALRIPVFEVPWAGACSPHVERIESRMLEWADAYGMFISDAYRERVARTRYGWLAARCYPNADPSLLQVLADYFVWFFLVDDLFVDRVEPVGPDTLRNLTAMIDVLDYECTGSQPVYGERAWLDLCQRLRARLSAEHFARFAQGMRLWATTAGLQILGHLRAEPVAVPQYETIRRHTSGMNPCLALADAANAGAVPPDTFHRREIQTLCRHANHIVCWSNDIQSVGVEARQPGQFRNMVLIHASRGHTLQASVDYTAERVRTEITDFVLCAAALTQHADTRVHGLVDGCRYWIRGYLDWVARDTQRYAAAFAAGDADDRGLIACSPDSAARG
;
A
#
# COMPACT_ATOMS: atom_id res chain seq x y z
N MET A 1 -23.31 -10.98 -12.71
CA MET A 1 -23.91 -11.12 -11.36
C MET A 1 -24.85 -9.96 -11.16
N THR A 2 -26.08 -10.16 -10.68
CA THR A 2 -27.00 -9.04 -10.36
C THR A 2 -26.55 -8.35 -9.08
N GLU A 3 -26.91 -7.08 -8.90
CA GLU A 3 -26.51 -6.31 -7.70
C GLU A 3 -27.00 -6.93 -6.39
N ASP A 4 -28.21 -7.49 -6.39
CA ASP A 4 -28.79 -8.17 -5.22
C ASP A 4 -28.04 -9.48 -4.90
N ASN A 5 -27.60 -10.21 -5.91
CA ASN A 5 -26.81 -11.42 -5.70
C ASN A 5 -25.42 -11.07 -5.13
N LEU A 6 -24.79 -10.00 -5.65
CA LEU A 6 -23.51 -9.50 -5.13
C LEU A 6 -23.63 -9.10 -3.65
N LYS A 7 -24.66 -8.34 -3.28
CA LYS A 7 -24.91 -7.95 -1.88
C LYS A 7 -25.07 -9.18 -0.97
N THR A 8 -25.80 -10.19 -1.44
CA THR A 8 -26.04 -11.44 -0.70
C THR A 8 -24.74 -12.22 -0.51
N GLU A 9 -23.95 -12.39 -1.58
CA GLU A 9 -22.68 -13.10 -1.50
C GLU A 9 -21.68 -12.36 -0.59
N LEU A 10 -21.58 -11.02 -0.70
CA LEU A 10 -20.70 -10.20 0.16
C LEU A 10 -21.08 -10.31 1.65
N ALA A 11 -22.37 -10.33 1.98
CA ALA A 11 -22.84 -10.47 3.36
C ALA A 11 -22.55 -11.86 3.95
N ALA A 12 -22.45 -12.89 3.11
CA ALA A 12 -22.18 -14.27 3.52
C ALA A 12 -20.68 -14.65 3.51
N LEU A 13 -19.78 -13.73 3.07
CA LEU A 13 -18.35 -14.00 2.99
C LEU A 13 -17.72 -14.29 4.34
N ARG A 14 -16.97 -15.37 4.39
CA ARG A 14 -16.09 -15.72 5.50
C ARG A 14 -14.67 -15.34 5.12
N ILE A 15 -14.16 -14.31 5.79
CA ILE A 15 -12.79 -13.82 5.61
C ILE A 15 -11.84 -14.67 6.46
N PRO A 16 -10.83 -15.31 5.86
CA PRO A 16 -9.89 -16.16 6.59
C PRO A 16 -8.96 -15.33 7.47
N VAL A 17 -8.54 -15.93 8.59
CA VAL A 17 -7.45 -15.44 9.41
C VAL A 17 -6.16 -16.16 9.01
N PHE A 18 -5.06 -15.41 8.90
CA PHE A 18 -3.75 -15.96 8.60
C PHE A 18 -2.89 -15.99 9.87
N GLU A 19 -2.35 -17.16 10.17
CA GLU A 19 -1.41 -17.35 11.26
C GLU A 19 0.02 -17.37 10.72
N VAL A 20 0.94 -16.72 11.44
CA VAL A 20 2.37 -16.72 11.16
C VAL A 20 3.13 -17.09 12.43
N PRO A 21 4.25 -17.84 12.33
CA PRO A 21 4.93 -18.43 13.50
C PRO A 21 5.86 -17.45 14.25
N TRP A 22 5.54 -16.14 14.20
CA TRP A 22 6.28 -15.12 14.95
C TRP A 22 5.32 -14.09 15.55
N ALA A 23 5.76 -13.49 16.67
CA ALA A 23 4.99 -12.46 17.36
C ALA A 23 4.99 -11.13 16.59
N GLY A 24 3.91 -10.38 16.74
CA GLY A 24 3.83 -8.98 16.36
C GLY A 24 4.45 -8.06 17.41
N ALA A 25 4.79 -6.87 16.97
CA ALA A 25 5.23 -5.77 17.83
C ALA A 25 4.53 -4.48 17.40
N CYS A 26 4.59 -3.45 18.25
CA CYS A 26 4.10 -2.11 17.95
C CYS A 26 4.99 -1.10 18.68
N SER A 27 5.37 -0.03 18.03
CA SER A 27 6.15 1.02 18.66
C SER A 27 5.37 1.63 19.84
N PRO A 28 6.01 1.87 20.99
CA PRO A 28 5.36 2.53 22.13
C PRO A 28 4.99 4.00 21.84
N HIS A 29 5.46 4.56 20.74
CA HIS A 29 5.23 5.95 20.35
C HIS A 29 3.99 6.13 19.45
N VAL A 30 3.23 5.06 19.19
CA VAL A 30 2.18 5.00 18.17
C VAL A 30 1.13 6.10 18.29
N GLU A 31 0.63 6.42 19.47
CA GLU A 31 -0.42 7.45 19.65
C GLU A 31 0.09 8.84 19.24
N ARG A 32 1.32 9.17 19.63
CA ARG A 32 1.95 10.44 19.25
C ARG A 32 2.22 10.50 17.75
N ILE A 33 2.66 9.40 17.15
CA ILE A 33 2.93 9.28 15.72
C ILE A 33 1.63 9.47 14.93
N GLU A 34 0.54 8.83 15.34
CA GLU A 34 -0.78 8.96 14.70
C GLU A 34 -1.27 10.41 14.73
N SER A 35 -1.23 11.07 15.90
CA SER A 35 -1.66 12.47 16.03
C SER A 35 -0.86 13.41 15.11
N ARG A 36 0.47 13.31 15.15
CA ARG A 36 1.34 14.14 14.32
C ARG A 36 1.23 13.87 12.82
N MET A 37 0.97 12.63 12.43
CA MET A 37 0.70 12.28 11.04
C MET A 37 -0.55 12.99 10.52
N LEU A 38 -1.63 13.02 11.31
CA LEU A 38 -2.85 13.74 10.93
C LEU A 38 -2.62 15.26 10.87
N GLU A 39 -1.87 15.83 11.82
CA GLU A 39 -1.49 17.24 11.82
C GLU A 39 -0.65 17.59 10.58
N TRP A 40 0.30 16.73 10.22
CA TRP A 40 1.13 16.91 9.03
C TRP A 40 0.31 16.84 7.74
N ALA A 41 -0.56 15.86 7.61
CA ALA A 41 -1.43 15.72 6.43
C ALA A 41 -2.37 16.92 6.27
N ASP A 42 -2.89 17.45 7.38
CA ASP A 42 -3.71 18.67 7.40
C ASP A 42 -2.92 19.91 6.95
N ALA A 43 -1.71 20.08 7.47
CA ALA A 43 -0.82 21.18 7.10
C ALA A 43 -0.44 21.20 5.60
N TYR A 44 -0.45 20.04 4.95
CA TYR A 44 -0.23 19.92 3.50
C TYR A 44 -1.52 19.92 2.68
N GLY A 45 -2.68 20.19 3.31
CA GLY A 45 -3.97 20.25 2.63
C GLY A 45 -4.41 18.91 2.03
N MET A 46 -4.02 17.79 2.66
CA MET A 46 -4.40 16.45 2.19
C MET A 46 -5.86 16.10 2.51
N PHE A 47 -6.53 16.86 3.38
CA PHE A 47 -7.92 16.62 3.73
C PHE A 47 -8.83 17.64 3.05
N ILE A 48 -9.80 17.13 2.29
CA ILE A 48 -10.75 17.95 1.52
C ILE A 48 -11.92 18.48 2.38
N SER A 49 -12.16 17.87 3.56
CA SER A 49 -13.16 18.27 4.53
C SER A 49 -12.86 17.68 5.90
N ASP A 50 -13.49 18.22 6.95
CA ASP A 50 -13.39 17.68 8.31
C ASP A 50 -13.95 16.25 8.38
N ALA A 51 -15.05 15.96 7.69
CA ALA A 51 -15.63 14.62 7.61
C ALA A 51 -14.64 13.61 6.97
N TYR A 52 -13.94 14.03 5.91
CA TYR A 52 -12.90 13.22 5.27
C TYR A 52 -11.73 12.99 6.23
N ARG A 53 -11.27 14.02 6.94
CA ARG A 53 -10.22 13.92 7.96
C ARG A 53 -10.60 12.92 9.06
N GLU A 54 -11.82 12.99 9.59
CA GLU A 54 -12.33 12.05 10.60
C GLU A 54 -12.38 10.62 10.06
N ARG A 55 -12.75 10.44 8.80
CA ARG A 55 -12.77 9.14 8.14
C ARG A 55 -11.34 8.59 7.99
N VAL A 56 -10.40 9.40 7.52
CA VAL A 56 -8.98 9.00 7.41
C VAL A 56 -8.40 8.66 8.78
N ALA A 57 -8.72 9.40 9.84
CA ALA A 57 -8.28 9.09 11.20
C ALA A 57 -8.70 7.68 11.67
N ARG A 58 -9.86 7.17 11.21
CA ARG A 58 -10.32 5.80 11.51
C ARG A 58 -9.54 4.70 10.78
N THR A 59 -8.74 5.06 9.77
CA THR A 59 -7.88 4.09 9.08
C THR A 59 -6.64 3.71 9.86
N ARG A 60 -6.19 4.58 10.80
CA ARG A 60 -5.06 4.29 11.69
C ARG A 60 -3.77 3.98 10.94
N TYR A 61 -3.37 4.82 9.97
CA TYR A 61 -2.14 4.60 9.19
C TYR A 61 -0.86 4.73 10.01
N GLY A 62 -0.82 5.58 11.03
CA GLY A 62 0.29 5.64 11.98
C GLY A 62 0.43 4.35 12.78
N TRP A 63 -0.67 3.66 13.10
CA TRP A 63 -0.65 2.33 13.71
C TRP A 63 -0.08 1.29 12.76
N LEU A 64 -0.42 1.34 11.47
CA LEU A 64 0.19 0.47 10.47
C LEU A 64 1.71 0.66 10.45
N ALA A 65 2.20 1.92 10.38
CA ALA A 65 3.62 2.23 10.42
C ALA A 65 4.29 1.71 11.70
N ALA A 66 3.68 1.94 12.86
CA ALA A 66 4.19 1.51 14.16
C ALA A 66 4.27 -0.01 14.33
N ARG A 67 3.39 -0.77 13.66
CA ARG A 67 3.42 -2.24 13.63
C ARG A 67 4.41 -2.80 12.62
N CYS A 68 4.52 -2.16 11.46
CA CYS A 68 5.42 -2.62 10.39
C CYS A 68 6.89 -2.24 10.64
N TYR A 69 7.13 -1.17 11.41
CA TYR A 69 8.46 -0.69 11.76
C TYR A 69 8.60 -0.44 13.28
N PRO A 70 8.36 -1.48 14.12
CA PRO A 70 8.26 -1.29 15.58
C PRO A 70 9.56 -0.82 16.23
N ASN A 71 10.71 -1.10 15.62
CA ASN A 71 12.05 -0.79 16.10
C ASN A 71 12.62 0.50 15.51
N ALA A 72 11.91 1.17 14.60
CA ALA A 72 12.36 2.43 14.04
C ALA A 72 12.47 3.51 15.15
N ASP A 73 13.51 4.33 15.07
CA ASP A 73 13.56 5.50 15.93
C ASP A 73 12.35 6.41 15.67
N PRO A 74 11.89 7.17 16.70
CA PRO A 74 10.66 7.95 16.56
C PRO A 74 10.68 8.98 15.44
N SER A 75 11.85 9.45 15.01
CA SER A 75 11.96 10.45 13.95
C SER A 75 11.81 9.82 12.56
N LEU A 76 12.37 8.63 12.36
CA LEU A 76 12.15 7.85 11.14
C LEU A 76 10.72 7.33 11.08
N LEU A 77 10.20 6.80 12.20
CA LEU A 77 8.83 6.29 12.28
C LEU A 77 7.80 7.36 11.91
N GLN A 78 8.02 8.62 12.32
CA GLN A 78 7.13 9.72 11.95
C GLN A 78 7.11 9.93 10.44
N VAL A 79 8.26 9.94 9.78
CA VAL A 79 8.30 10.13 8.32
C VAL A 79 7.65 8.95 7.60
N LEU A 80 7.80 7.72 8.12
CA LEU A 80 7.15 6.54 7.55
C LEU A 80 5.62 6.56 7.72
N ALA A 81 5.13 7.07 8.85
CA ALA A 81 3.70 7.26 9.07
C ALA A 81 3.11 8.34 8.14
N ASP A 82 3.82 9.47 8.00
CA ASP A 82 3.44 10.54 7.08
C ASP A 82 3.45 10.06 5.62
N TYR A 83 4.43 9.21 5.25
CA TYR A 83 4.47 8.54 3.95
C TYR A 83 3.26 7.61 3.76
N PHE A 84 2.81 6.88 4.78
CA PHE A 84 1.67 5.98 4.64
C PHE A 84 0.37 6.74 4.39
N VAL A 85 0.06 7.78 5.18
CA VAL A 85 -1.15 8.56 4.92
C VAL A 85 -1.09 9.20 3.53
N TRP A 86 0.05 9.78 3.15
CA TRP A 86 0.23 10.32 1.81
C TRP A 86 0.01 9.27 0.73
N PHE A 87 0.65 8.10 0.85
CA PHE A 87 0.58 7.04 -0.16
C PHE A 87 -0.85 6.56 -0.36
N PHE A 88 -1.56 6.24 0.71
CA PHE A 88 -2.93 5.76 0.61
C PHE A 88 -3.89 6.80 0.02
N LEU A 89 -3.73 8.08 0.37
CA LEU A 89 -4.59 9.14 -0.17
C LEU A 89 -4.31 9.41 -1.64
N VAL A 90 -3.05 9.39 -2.05
CA VAL A 90 -2.65 9.59 -3.45
C VAL A 90 -2.99 8.38 -4.31
N ASP A 91 -2.78 7.16 -3.81
CA ASP A 91 -3.11 5.91 -4.50
C ASP A 91 -4.63 5.80 -4.72
N ASP A 92 -5.42 6.04 -3.67
CA ASP A 92 -6.89 6.06 -3.76
C ASP A 92 -7.40 7.06 -4.81
N LEU A 93 -6.70 8.18 -5.02
CA LEU A 93 -7.09 9.22 -5.98
C LEU A 93 -6.59 8.99 -7.40
N PHE A 94 -5.34 8.58 -7.56
CA PHE A 94 -4.68 8.57 -8.87
C PHE A 94 -4.67 7.19 -9.52
N VAL A 95 -4.67 6.13 -8.73
CA VAL A 95 -4.50 4.76 -9.21
C VAL A 95 -5.80 3.97 -9.11
N ASP A 96 -6.52 4.14 -8.02
CA ASP A 96 -7.71 3.36 -7.71
C ASP A 96 -8.98 3.92 -8.33
N ARG A 97 -8.96 5.14 -8.84
CA ARG A 97 -10.10 5.71 -9.57
C ARG A 97 -10.02 5.42 -11.06
N VAL A 98 -11.08 4.80 -11.55
CA VAL A 98 -11.24 4.49 -12.98
C VAL A 98 -12.01 5.59 -13.73
N GLU A 99 -12.75 6.42 -13.02
CA GLU A 99 -13.77 7.30 -13.60
C GLU A 99 -13.25 8.48 -14.42
N PRO A 100 -12.10 9.08 -14.19
CA PRO A 100 -11.53 9.87 -15.26
C PRO A 100 -10.08 9.51 -15.53
N VAL A 101 -9.84 8.55 -16.40
CA VAL A 101 -8.61 8.63 -17.19
C VAL A 101 -8.70 9.89 -18.02
N GLY A 102 -8.26 10.98 -17.43
CA GLY A 102 -8.30 12.31 -18.01
C GLY A 102 -6.89 12.80 -18.38
N PRO A 103 -6.78 13.98 -18.97
CA PRO A 103 -5.50 14.62 -19.24
C PRO A 103 -4.59 14.77 -18.02
N ASP A 104 -5.19 14.86 -16.83
CA ASP A 104 -4.45 15.04 -15.56
C ASP A 104 -3.87 13.74 -14.98
N THR A 105 -4.34 12.57 -15.41
CA THR A 105 -3.82 11.28 -14.90
C THR A 105 -2.32 11.13 -15.16
N LEU A 106 -1.89 11.41 -16.38
CA LEU A 106 -0.48 11.36 -16.76
C LEU A 106 0.34 12.37 -15.95
N ARG A 107 -0.16 13.60 -15.83
CA ARG A 107 0.46 14.67 -15.06
C ARG A 107 0.62 14.29 -13.58
N ASN A 108 -0.40 13.71 -12.98
CA ASN A 108 -0.38 13.30 -11.57
C ASN A 108 0.72 12.25 -11.31
N LEU A 109 0.83 11.25 -12.18
CA LEU A 109 1.82 10.18 -12.01
C LEU A 109 3.25 10.66 -12.33
N THR A 110 3.43 11.50 -13.36
CA THR A 110 4.76 12.03 -13.73
C THR A 110 5.28 13.01 -12.67
N ALA A 111 4.43 13.85 -12.08
CA ALA A 111 4.81 14.75 -11.00
C ALA A 111 5.44 14.01 -9.80
N MET A 112 4.95 12.80 -9.47
CA MET A 112 5.53 12.00 -8.41
C MET A 112 6.94 11.49 -8.76
N ILE A 113 7.21 11.25 -10.04
CA ILE A 113 8.54 10.86 -10.54
C ILE A 113 9.48 12.08 -10.57
N ASP A 114 8.98 13.22 -11.04
CA ASP A 114 9.76 14.45 -11.15
C ASP A 114 10.28 14.92 -9.78
N VAL A 115 9.49 14.79 -8.72
CA VAL A 115 9.95 15.08 -7.35
C VAL A 115 11.14 14.19 -6.95
N LEU A 116 11.16 12.91 -7.36
CA LEU A 116 12.28 12.02 -7.08
C LEU A 116 13.53 12.36 -7.89
N ASP A 117 13.35 12.85 -9.12
CA ASP A 117 14.43 13.09 -10.08
C ASP A 117 15.03 14.50 -9.95
N TYR A 118 14.18 15.50 -9.68
CA TYR A 118 14.57 16.91 -9.69
C TYR A 118 14.50 17.59 -8.32
N GLU A 119 13.99 16.93 -7.29
CA GLU A 119 13.85 17.46 -5.93
C GLU A 119 13.07 18.80 -5.85
N CYS A 120 12.11 18.99 -6.73
CA CYS A 120 11.26 20.17 -6.76
C CYS A 120 9.84 19.80 -7.21
N THR A 121 8.90 20.71 -6.97
CA THR A 121 7.55 20.62 -7.51
C THR A 121 7.43 21.37 -8.82
N GLY A 122 6.43 21.01 -9.62
CA GLY A 122 6.04 21.78 -10.79
C GLY A 122 5.57 23.19 -10.43
N SER A 123 5.42 24.06 -11.43
CA SER A 123 4.91 25.44 -11.27
C SER A 123 3.46 25.49 -10.78
N GLN A 124 2.70 24.45 -11.04
CA GLN A 124 1.33 24.23 -10.55
C GLN A 124 1.29 22.82 -9.94
N PRO A 125 1.65 22.66 -8.65
CA PRO A 125 1.71 21.37 -8.03
C PRO A 125 0.36 20.64 -8.05
N VAL A 126 0.40 19.32 -8.31
CA VAL A 126 -0.77 18.45 -8.21
C VAL A 126 -1.06 18.08 -6.75
N TYR A 127 -2.21 17.47 -6.49
CA TYR A 127 -2.56 17.00 -5.14
C TYR A 127 -1.46 16.11 -4.56
N GLY A 128 -1.04 16.40 -3.34
CA GLY A 128 -0.01 15.65 -2.61
C GLY A 128 1.43 15.87 -3.07
N GLU A 129 1.70 16.61 -4.16
CA GLU A 129 3.07 16.79 -4.69
C GLU A 129 3.98 17.55 -3.72
N ARG A 130 3.48 18.61 -3.06
CA ARG A 130 4.26 19.34 -2.04
C ARG A 130 4.55 18.49 -0.80
N ALA A 131 3.58 17.69 -0.36
CA ALA A 131 3.74 16.73 0.71
C ALA A 131 4.77 15.66 0.34
N TRP A 132 4.75 15.20 -0.90
CA TRP A 132 5.72 14.23 -1.42
C TRP A 132 7.15 14.79 -1.45
N LEU A 133 7.33 16.04 -1.83
CA LEU A 133 8.64 16.70 -1.78
C LEU A 133 9.19 16.76 -0.34
N ASP A 134 8.36 17.16 0.63
CA ASP A 134 8.74 17.16 2.05
C ASP A 134 9.16 15.76 2.52
N LEU A 135 8.37 14.74 2.19
CA LEU A 135 8.67 13.35 2.53
C LEU A 135 10.02 12.90 1.94
N CYS A 136 10.26 13.17 0.67
CA CYS A 136 11.52 12.82 0.01
C CYS A 136 12.72 13.52 0.66
N GLN A 137 12.61 14.80 0.98
CA GLN A 137 13.67 15.55 1.66
C GLN A 137 13.94 15.00 3.07
N ARG A 138 12.90 14.70 3.83
CA ARG A 138 13.02 14.12 5.18
C ARG A 138 13.57 12.70 5.16
N LEU A 139 13.21 11.88 4.19
CA LEU A 139 13.77 10.54 4.00
C LEU A 139 15.24 10.60 3.60
N ARG A 140 15.62 11.49 2.65
CA ARG A 140 17.03 11.69 2.28
C ARG A 140 17.91 12.11 3.48
N ALA A 141 17.37 12.93 4.36
CA ALA A 141 18.09 13.37 5.54
C ALA A 141 18.32 12.27 6.60
N ARG A 142 17.58 11.16 6.53
CA ARG A 142 17.61 10.08 7.53
C ARG A 142 18.15 8.76 7.02
N LEU A 143 18.01 8.53 5.74
CA LEU A 143 18.43 7.28 5.11
C LEU A 143 19.83 7.40 4.51
N SER A 144 20.54 6.30 4.39
CA SER A 144 21.70 6.25 3.51
C SER A 144 21.29 6.49 2.05
N ALA A 145 22.21 6.92 1.20
CA ALA A 145 21.96 7.09 -0.22
C ALA A 145 21.41 5.81 -0.87
N GLU A 146 21.92 4.65 -0.45
CA GLU A 146 21.48 3.34 -0.92
C GLU A 146 20.02 3.04 -0.53
N HIS A 147 19.65 3.26 0.73
CA HIS A 147 18.28 3.06 1.17
C HIS A 147 17.29 3.96 0.42
N PHE A 148 17.67 5.24 0.27
CA PHE A 148 16.82 6.17 -0.48
C PHE A 148 16.72 5.77 -1.95
N ALA A 149 17.79 5.32 -2.59
CA ALA A 149 17.78 4.86 -3.98
C ALA A 149 16.84 3.66 -4.17
N ARG A 150 16.86 2.67 -3.26
CA ARG A 150 15.95 1.52 -3.28
C ARG A 150 14.48 1.94 -3.14
N PHE A 151 14.21 2.81 -2.18
CA PHE A 151 12.88 3.37 -1.95
C PHE A 151 12.38 4.13 -3.19
N ALA A 152 13.19 5.05 -3.71
CA ALA A 152 12.86 5.84 -4.89
C ALA A 152 12.61 4.97 -6.13
N GLN A 153 13.41 3.90 -6.33
CA GLN A 153 13.17 2.94 -7.40
C GLN A 153 11.83 2.22 -7.24
N GLY A 154 11.48 1.82 -6.02
CA GLY A 154 10.16 1.24 -5.72
C GLY A 154 9.02 2.20 -6.06
N MET A 155 9.16 3.48 -5.76
CA MET A 155 8.17 4.52 -6.06
C MET A 155 8.05 4.82 -7.56
N ARG A 156 9.17 4.83 -8.31
CA ARG A 156 9.13 4.96 -9.78
C ARG A 156 8.40 3.78 -10.43
N LEU A 157 8.64 2.57 -9.94
CA LEU A 157 7.95 1.37 -10.41
C LEU A 157 6.45 1.42 -10.07
N TRP A 158 6.08 1.89 -8.88
CA TRP A 158 4.68 2.12 -8.54
C TRP A 158 4.02 3.09 -9.53
N ALA A 159 4.57 4.27 -9.74
CA ALA A 159 4.00 5.28 -10.63
C ALA A 159 3.88 4.82 -12.09
N THR A 160 4.90 4.11 -12.61
CA THR A 160 4.89 3.60 -13.99
C THR A 160 3.94 2.42 -14.17
N THR A 161 3.85 1.50 -13.21
CA THR A 161 2.92 0.36 -13.30
C THR A 161 1.48 0.73 -12.99
N ALA A 162 1.23 1.84 -12.28
CA ALA A 162 -0.10 2.44 -12.15
C ALA A 162 -0.73 2.73 -13.52
N GLY A 163 0.07 3.21 -14.49
CA GLY A 163 -0.38 3.37 -15.88
C GLY A 163 -0.83 2.05 -16.51
N LEU A 164 -0.14 0.94 -16.25
CA LEU A 164 -0.57 -0.40 -16.72
C LEU A 164 -1.85 -0.87 -16.04
N GLN A 165 -2.04 -0.57 -14.75
CA GLN A 165 -3.28 -0.86 -14.03
C GLN A 165 -4.45 -0.09 -14.66
N ILE A 166 -4.28 1.20 -14.91
CA ILE A 166 -5.27 2.06 -15.57
C ILE A 166 -5.63 1.51 -16.96
N LEU A 167 -4.65 1.14 -17.77
CA LEU A 167 -4.90 0.50 -19.07
C LEU A 167 -5.66 -0.83 -18.92
N GLY A 168 -5.40 -1.59 -17.87
CA GLY A 168 -6.15 -2.80 -17.54
C GLY A 168 -7.63 -2.50 -17.26
N HIS A 169 -7.92 -1.39 -16.57
CA HIS A 169 -9.29 -0.97 -16.27
C HIS A 169 -10.10 -0.52 -17.50
N LEU A 170 -9.42 0.02 -18.51
CA LEU A 170 -10.06 0.45 -19.77
C LEU A 170 -10.45 -0.73 -20.68
N ARG A 171 -10.00 -1.94 -20.37
CA ARG A 171 -10.33 -3.12 -21.16
C ARG A 171 -11.72 -3.64 -20.77
N ALA A 172 -12.43 -4.19 -21.77
CA ALA A 172 -13.71 -4.85 -21.56
C ALA A 172 -13.57 -6.21 -20.86
N GLU A 173 -12.37 -6.84 -20.94
CA GLU A 173 -12.10 -8.17 -20.42
C GLU A 173 -11.18 -8.14 -19.20
N PRO A 174 -11.38 -9.04 -18.22
CA PRO A 174 -10.48 -9.20 -17.07
C PRO A 174 -9.06 -9.51 -17.51
N VAL A 175 -8.08 -8.95 -16.82
CA VAL A 175 -6.68 -9.30 -17.02
C VAL A 175 -6.41 -10.76 -16.59
N ALA A 176 -5.43 -11.41 -17.21
CA ALA A 176 -5.01 -12.74 -16.77
C ALA A 176 -4.29 -12.66 -15.40
N VAL A 177 -4.40 -13.72 -14.58
CA VAL A 177 -3.77 -13.77 -13.25
C VAL A 177 -2.27 -13.44 -13.28
N PRO A 178 -1.44 -13.99 -14.21
CA PRO A 178 -0.01 -13.64 -14.26
C PRO A 178 0.24 -12.16 -14.55
N GLN A 179 -0.59 -11.52 -15.38
CA GLN A 179 -0.50 -10.09 -15.66
C GLN A 179 -0.87 -9.27 -14.42
N TYR A 180 -1.95 -9.65 -13.75
CA TYR A 180 -2.37 -9.06 -12.48
C TYR A 180 -1.25 -9.14 -11.44
N GLU A 181 -0.67 -10.31 -11.20
CA GLU A 181 0.41 -10.51 -10.23
C GLU A 181 1.62 -9.61 -10.49
N THR A 182 1.97 -9.43 -11.76
CA THR A 182 3.08 -8.54 -12.14
C THR A 182 2.74 -7.09 -11.84
N ILE A 183 1.56 -6.61 -12.21
CA ILE A 183 1.11 -5.24 -11.96
C ILE A 183 0.97 -5.01 -10.45
N ARG A 184 0.23 -5.87 -9.75
CA ARG A 184 -0.10 -5.77 -8.32
C ARG A 184 1.14 -5.72 -7.44
N ARG A 185 2.18 -6.50 -7.75
CA ARG A 185 3.46 -6.51 -7.02
C ARG A 185 4.09 -5.11 -6.95
N HIS A 186 3.90 -4.28 -7.95
CA HIS A 186 4.44 -2.92 -7.97
C HIS A 186 3.42 -1.86 -7.52
N THR A 187 2.16 -1.98 -7.95
CA THR A 187 1.13 -1.00 -7.57
C THR A 187 0.67 -1.11 -6.12
N SER A 188 0.98 -2.20 -5.42
CA SER A 188 0.68 -2.38 -4.00
C SER A 188 1.39 -1.41 -3.05
N GLY A 189 2.44 -0.72 -3.49
CA GLY A 189 3.30 0.08 -2.62
C GLY A 189 4.21 -0.72 -1.68
N MET A 190 4.20 -2.06 -1.74
CA MET A 190 5.01 -2.88 -0.84
C MET A 190 6.50 -2.82 -1.14
N ASN A 191 6.91 -2.70 -2.40
CA ASN A 191 8.33 -2.69 -2.75
C ASN A 191 9.10 -1.52 -2.11
N PRO A 192 8.65 -0.24 -2.16
CA PRO A 192 9.31 0.84 -1.44
C PRO A 192 9.33 0.64 0.07
N CYS A 193 8.29 0.04 0.65
CA CYS A 193 8.23 -0.26 2.07
C CYS A 193 9.24 -1.33 2.48
N LEU A 194 9.32 -2.44 1.75
CA LEU A 194 10.27 -3.52 2.01
C LEU A 194 11.73 -3.08 1.76
N ALA A 195 11.95 -2.12 0.86
CA ALA A 195 13.26 -1.51 0.66
C ALA A 195 13.81 -0.78 1.90
N LEU A 196 12.95 -0.43 2.85
CA LEU A 196 13.29 0.25 4.11
C LEU A 196 13.23 -0.68 5.34
N ALA A 197 12.93 -1.96 5.16
CA ALA A 197 12.74 -2.88 6.29
C ALA A 197 14.00 -3.05 7.16
N ASP A 198 15.19 -3.00 6.57
CA ASP A 198 16.47 -3.07 7.26
C ASP A 198 16.86 -1.73 7.91
N ALA A 199 16.48 -0.60 7.34
CA ALA A 199 16.75 0.73 7.91
C ALA A 199 16.16 0.91 9.31
N ALA A 200 15.01 0.29 9.56
CA ALA A 200 14.30 0.35 10.85
C ALA A 200 14.78 -0.71 11.87
N ASN A 201 15.75 -1.57 11.52
CA ASN A 201 16.19 -2.67 12.39
C ASN A 201 17.70 -2.65 12.63
N ALA A 202 18.48 -3.36 11.81
CA ALA A 202 19.92 -3.54 12.04
C ALA A 202 20.82 -2.68 11.12
N GLY A 203 20.21 -1.77 10.38
CA GLY A 203 20.89 -0.92 9.40
C GLY A 203 21.02 -1.58 8.03
N ALA A 204 21.60 -0.82 7.08
CA ALA A 204 21.60 -1.18 5.67
C ALA A 204 22.28 -2.51 5.37
N VAL A 205 21.56 -3.42 4.73
CA VAL A 205 22.14 -4.54 4.00
C VAL A 205 22.96 -3.98 2.83
N PRO A 206 24.21 -4.44 2.61
CA PRO A 206 25.00 -3.97 1.48
C PRO A 206 24.29 -4.16 0.13
N PRO A 207 24.48 -3.25 -0.85
CA PRO A 207 23.80 -3.32 -2.15
C PRO A 207 23.93 -4.68 -2.83
N ASP A 208 25.14 -5.23 -2.92
CA ASP A 208 25.38 -6.54 -3.54
C ASP A 208 24.63 -7.67 -2.85
N THR A 209 24.41 -7.56 -1.54
CA THR A 209 23.64 -8.53 -0.76
C THR A 209 22.14 -8.32 -0.96
N PHE A 210 21.67 -7.08 -0.94
CA PHE A 210 20.24 -6.77 -1.14
C PHE A 210 19.74 -7.25 -2.50
N HIS A 211 20.53 -7.10 -3.55
CA HIS A 211 20.16 -7.51 -4.91
C HIS A 211 20.36 -9.01 -5.20
N ARG A 212 20.81 -9.81 -4.21
CA ARG A 212 20.87 -11.26 -4.37
C ARG A 212 19.47 -11.84 -4.56
N ARG A 213 19.42 -12.87 -5.44
CA ARG A 213 18.17 -13.52 -5.80
C ARG A 213 17.36 -14.00 -4.59
N GLU A 214 18.02 -14.54 -3.59
CA GLU A 214 17.41 -15.10 -2.40
C GLU A 214 16.74 -13.99 -1.55
N ILE A 215 17.38 -12.83 -1.40
CA ILE A 215 16.84 -11.66 -0.71
C ILE A 215 15.63 -11.10 -1.48
N GLN A 216 15.75 -10.97 -2.80
CA GLN A 216 14.62 -10.49 -3.63
C GLN A 216 13.46 -11.49 -3.62
N THR A 217 13.75 -12.80 -3.50
CA THR A 217 12.72 -13.83 -3.34
C THR A 217 11.99 -13.69 -2.00
N LEU A 218 12.72 -13.48 -0.89
CA LEU A 218 12.13 -13.20 0.43
C LEU A 218 11.18 -11.98 0.37
N CYS A 219 11.67 -10.86 -0.18
CA CYS A 219 10.87 -9.63 -0.32
C CYS A 219 9.63 -9.86 -1.18
N ARG A 220 9.73 -10.67 -2.24
CA ARG A 220 8.58 -11.02 -3.09
C ARG A 220 7.54 -11.81 -2.32
N HIS A 221 7.93 -12.81 -1.52
CA HIS A 221 7.00 -13.56 -0.67
C HIS A 221 6.30 -12.63 0.32
N ALA A 222 7.04 -11.74 1.00
CA ALA A 222 6.44 -10.75 1.90
C ALA A 222 5.45 -9.82 1.18
N ASN A 223 5.79 -9.34 -0.01
CA ASN A 223 4.91 -8.54 -0.86
C ASN A 223 3.62 -9.29 -1.18
N HIS A 224 3.70 -10.52 -1.71
CA HIS A 224 2.53 -11.31 -2.09
C HIS A 224 1.63 -11.63 -0.89
N ILE A 225 2.19 -11.98 0.26
CA ILE A 225 1.41 -12.25 1.49
C ILE A 225 0.57 -11.02 1.85
N VAL A 226 1.17 -9.83 1.88
CA VAL A 226 0.46 -8.60 2.26
C VAL A 226 -0.53 -8.19 1.17
N CYS A 227 -0.13 -8.18 -0.11
CA CYS A 227 -0.99 -7.75 -1.22
C CYS A 227 -2.23 -8.62 -1.38
N TRP A 228 -2.07 -9.95 -1.37
CA TRP A 228 -3.21 -10.85 -1.56
C TRP A 228 -4.07 -10.98 -0.31
N SER A 229 -3.50 -10.78 0.87
CA SER A 229 -4.30 -10.60 2.09
C SER A 229 -5.13 -9.31 2.01
N ASN A 230 -4.56 -8.22 1.46
CA ASN A 230 -5.29 -6.98 1.21
C ASN A 230 -6.43 -7.19 0.22
N ASP A 231 -6.22 -7.90 -0.87
CA ASP A 231 -7.27 -8.22 -1.85
C ASP A 231 -8.47 -8.96 -1.23
N ILE A 232 -8.21 -9.86 -0.27
CA ILE A 232 -9.27 -10.54 0.47
C ILE A 232 -10.03 -9.55 1.38
N GLN A 233 -9.33 -8.67 2.09
CA GLN A 233 -9.94 -7.74 3.01
C GLN A 233 -10.72 -6.63 2.30
N SER A 234 -10.22 -6.16 1.16
CA SER A 234 -10.80 -5.06 0.38
C SER A 234 -11.92 -5.49 -0.56
N VAL A 235 -12.14 -6.80 -0.77
CA VAL A 235 -13.13 -7.30 -1.75
C VAL A 235 -14.51 -6.68 -1.57
N GLY A 236 -14.96 -6.46 -0.32
CA GLY A 236 -16.26 -5.88 -0.01
C GLY A 236 -16.38 -4.40 -0.43
N VAL A 237 -15.29 -3.68 -0.43
CA VAL A 237 -15.20 -2.28 -0.88
C VAL A 237 -15.06 -2.25 -2.40
N GLU A 238 -14.07 -2.98 -2.93
CA GLU A 238 -13.71 -2.94 -4.34
C GLU A 238 -14.77 -3.55 -5.26
N ALA A 239 -15.49 -4.58 -4.82
CA ALA A 239 -16.58 -5.16 -5.61
C ALA A 239 -17.75 -4.21 -5.92
N ARG A 240 -17.85 -3.09 -5.19
CA ARG A 240 -18.87 -2.05 -5.40
C ARG A 240 -18.40 -0.94 -6.35
N GLN A 241 -17.13 -0.94 -6.73
CA GLN A 241 -16.55 0.07 -7.61
C GLN A 241 -16.62 -0.39 -9.06
N PRO A 242 -16.93 0.46 -10.06
CA PRO A 242 -17.02 0.06 -11.46
C PRO A 242 -15.64 -0.27 -12.06
N GLY A 243 -15.59 -1.20 -13.02
CA GLY A 243 -14.42 -1.45 -13.85
C GLY A 243 -13.26 -2.20 -13.18
N GLN A 244 -13.48 -2.96 -12.15
CA GLN A 244 -12.45 -3.48 -11.27
C GLN A 244 -11.90 -4.85 -11.65
N PHE A 245 -10.65 -4.92 -12.09
CA PHE A 245 -9.88 -6.17 -12.25
C PHE A 245 -8.48 -6.05 -11.64
N ARG A 246 -8.35 -5.36 -10.51
CA ARG A 246 -7.10 -5.18 -9.77
C ARG A 246 -7.02 -6.00 -8.47
N ASN A 247 -8.00 -6.84 -8.20
CA ASN A 247 -8.13 -7.66 -7.01
C ASN A 247 -8.20 -9.13 -7.42
N MET A 248 -7.35 -9.98 -6.85
CA MET A 248 -7.28 -11.40 -7.22
C MET A 248 -8.59 -12.13 -7.02
N VAL A 249 -9.31 -11.83 -5.93
CA VAL A 249 -10.62 -12.44 -5.65
C VAL A 249 -11.60 -12.12 -6.76
N LEU A 250 -11.69 -10.85 -7.19
CA LEU A 250 -12.60 -10.41 -8.23
C LEU A 250 -12.22 -10.97 -9.61
N ILE A 251 -10.93 -11.04 -9.93
CA ILE A 251 -10.44 -11.66 -11.17
C ILE A 251 -10.80 -13.15 -11.21
N HIS A 252 -10.66 -13.87 -10.11
CA HIS A 252 -11.02 -15.27 -10.05
C HIS A 252 -12.55 -15.46 -10.15
N ALA A 253 -13.33 -14.63 -9.46
CA ALA A 253 -14.79 -14.64 -9.51
C ALA A 253 -15.33 -14.34 -10.93
N SER A 254 -14.69 -13.41 -11.67
CA SER A 254 -15.10 -13.08 -13.05
C SER A 254 -15.01 -14.25 -14.03
N ARG A 255 -14.33 -15.34 -13.66
CA ARG A 255 -14.21 -16.58 -14.44
C ARG A 255 -15.29 -17.62 -14.13
N GLY A 256 -16.35 -17.21 -13.45
CA GLY A 256 -17.51 -18.07 -13.15
C GLY A 256 -17.45 -18.76 -11.78
N HIS A 257 -16.53 -18.36 -10.91
CA HIS A 257 -16.47 -18.84 -9.53
C HIS A 257 -17.32 -17.98 -8.59
N THR A 258 -17.79 -18.54 -7.47
CA THR A 258 -18.44 -17.76 -6.41
C THR A 258 -17.40 -16.87 -5.70
N LEU A 259 -17.85 -15.80 -5.03
CA LEU A 259 -16.94 -14.96 -4.26
C LEU A 259 -16.25 -15.74 -3.14
N GLN A 260 -16.96 -16.64 -2.44
CA GLN A 260 -16.33 -17.47 -1.39
C GLN A 260 -15.25 -18.39 -1.97
N ALA A 261 -15.51 -19.08 -3.08
CA ALA A 261 -14.51 -19.91 -3.74
C ALA A 261 -13.29 -19.10 -4.20
N SER A 262 -13.50 -17.84 -4.56
CA SER A 262 -12.42 -16.93 -4.99
C SER A 262 -11.61 -16.41 -3.80
N VAL A 263 -12.25 -16.16 -2.66
CA VAL A 263 -11.57 -15.87 -1.37
C VAL A 263 -10.74 -17.07 -0.96
N ASP A 264 -11.31 -18.29 -0.99
CA ASP A 264 -10.61 -19.52 -0.57
C ASP A 264 -9.40 -19.80 -1.49
N TYR A 265 -9.53 -19.59 -2.80
CA TYR A 265 -8.43 -19.68 -3.76
C TYR A 265 -7.29 -18.69 -3.43
N THR A 266 -7.63 -17.43 -3.18
CA THR A 266 -6.64 -16.40 -2.85
C THR A 266 -5.99 -16.70 -1.51
N ALA A 267 -6.77 -17.18 -0.52
CA ALA A 267 -6.27 -17.54 0.80
C ALA A 267 -5.27 -18.69 0.77
N GLU A 268 -5.51 -19.71 -0.09
CA GLU A 268 -4.56 -20.82 -0.25
C GLU A 268 -3.23 -20.35 -0.83
N ARG A 269 -3.26 -19.41 -1.76
CA ARG A 269 -2.06 -18.78 -2.29
C ARG A 269 -1.28 -18.00 -1.22
N VAL A 270 -1.99 -17.26 -0.35
CA VAL A 270 -1.37 -16.58 0.80
C VAL A 270 -0.69 -17.59 1.74
N ARG A 271 -1.34 -18.73 2.05
CA ARG A 271 -0.74 -19.77 2.89
C ARG A 271 0.51 -20.38 2.28
N THR A 272 0.49 -20.61 0.97
CA THR A 272 1.67 -21.09 0.23
C THR A 272 2.81 -20.09 0.34
N GLU A 273 2.55 -18.79 0.10
CA GLU A 273 3.57 -17.75 0.23
C GLU A 273 4.11 -17.63 1.67
N ILE A 274 3.26 -17.81 2.70
CA ILE A 274 3.71 -17.84 4.10
C ILE A 274 4.68 -19.01 4.34
N THR A 275 4.34 -20.19 3.83
CA THR A 275 5.21 -21.38 3.95
C THR A 275 6.56 -21.16 3.27
N ASP A 276 6.53 -20.66 2.03
CA ASP A 276 7.73 -20.39 1.24
C ASP A 276 8.59 -19.26 1.87
N PHE A 277 7.94 -18.23 2.43
CA PHE A 277 8.63 -17.19 3.20
C PHE A 277 9.36 -17.76 4.40
N VAL A 278 8.72 -18.63 5.18
CA VAL A 278 9.34 -19.27 6.37
C VAL A 278 10.57 -20.08 5.98
N LEU A 279 10.48 -20.88 4.91
CA LEU A 279 11.59 -21.69 4.41
C LEU A 279 12.74 -20.79 3.89
N CYS A 280 12.41 -19.77 3.11
CA CYS A 280 13.39 -18.82 2.58
C CYS A 280 14.10 -18.05 3.71
N ALA A 281 13.34 -17.55 4.70
CA ALA A 281 13.86 -16.84 5.86
C ALA A 281 14.80 -17.73 6.69
N ALA A 282 14.42 -18.98 6.94
CA ALA A 282 15.26 -19.95 7.66
C ALA A 282 16.60 -20.21 6.94
N ALA A 283 16.57 -20.42 5.63
CA ALA A 283 17.77 -20.61 4.83
C ALA A 283 18.69 -19.38 4.84
N LEU A 284 18.12 -18.18 4.74
CA LEU A 284 18.90 -16.93 4.77
C LEU A 284 19.57 -16.67 6.11
N THR A 285 18.95 -17.05 7.21
CA THR A 285 19.45 -16.75 8.57
C THR A 285 20.44 -17.77 9.11
N GLN A 286 20.69 -18.92 8.45
CA GLN A 286 21.61 -19.95 8.92
C GLN A 286 23.07 -19.47 9.03
N HIS A 287 23.52 -18.62 8.11
CA HIS A 287 24.92 -18.18 8.02
C HIS A 287 25.07 -16.68 7.71
N ALA A 288 24.02 -15.90 7.93
CA ALA A 288 23.98 -14.50 7.54
C ALA A 288 24.59 -13.55 8.58
N ASP A 289 25.06 -12.43 8.11
CA ASP A 289 25.40 -11.28 8.93
C ASP A 289 24.12 -10.70 9.61
N THR A 290 24.30 -9.99 10.72
CA THR A 290 23.21 -9.41 11.52
C THR A 290 22.28 -8.48 10.74
N ARG A 291 22.79 -7.83 9.67
CA ARG A 291 21.97 -6.95 8.81
C ARG A 291 20.98 -7.73 7.97
N VAL A 292 21.35 -8.93 7.50
CA VAL A 292 20.41 -9.83 6.81
C VAL A 292 19.34 -10.33 7.78
N HIS A 293 19.70 -10.64 9.03
CA HIS A 293 18.72 -10.95 10.07
C HIS A 293 17.77 -9.77 10.28
N GLY A 294 18.28 -8.53 10.36
CA GLY A 294 17.47 -7.32 10.49
C GLY A 294 16.50 -7.12 9.34
N LEU A 295 16.90 -7.41 8.10
CA LEU A 295 16.02 -7.37 6.93
C LEU A 295 14.93 -8.45 6.99
N VAL A 296 15.28 -9.69 7.35
CA VAL A 296 14.31 -10.79 7.52
C VAL A 296 13.29 -10.44 8.59
N ASP A 297 13.72 -9.91 9.73
CA ASP A 297 12.83 -9.48 10.81
C ASP A 297 11.96 -8.29 10.37
N GLY A 298 12.50 -7.35 9.60
CA GLY A 298 11.71 -6.28 9.01
C GLY A 298 10.60 -6.80 8.09
N CYS A 299 10.87 -7.80 7.26
CA CYS A 299 9.84 -8.48 6.46
C CYS A 299 8.80 -9.21 7.34
N ARG A 300 9.24 -9.86 8.43
CA ARG A 300 8.33 -10.48 9.40
C ARG A 300 7.42 -9.47 10.07
N TYR A 301 7.96 -8.32 10.50
CA TYR A 301 7.17 -7.24 11.07
C TYR A 301 6.17 -6.67 10.07
N TRP A 302 6.53 -6.56 8.80
CA TRP A 302 5.58 -6.13 7.76
C TRP A 302 4.42 -7.07 7.62
N ILE A 303 4.67 -8.38 7.47
CA ILE A 303 3.62 -9.39 7.34
C ILE A 303 2.71 -9.38 8.57
N ARG A 304 3.30 -9.52 9.76
CA ARG A 304 2.52 -9.59 10.99
C ARG A 304 1.86 -8.26 11.34
N GLY A 305 2.56 -7.16 11.13
CA GLY A 305 2.07 -5.80 11.40
C GLY A 305 0.84 -5.46 10.56
N TYR A 306 0.84 -5.82 9.27
CA TYR A 306 -0.33 -5.68 8.42
C TYR A 306 -1.51 -6.52 8.91
N LEU A 307 -1.30 -7.79 9.22
CA LEU A 307 -2.36 -8.69 9.72
C LEU A 307 -2.95 -8.19 11.05
N ASP A 308 -2.11 -7.71 11.97
CA ASP A 308 -2.55 -7.15 13.25
C ASP A 308 -3.30 -5.82 13.06
N TRP A 309 -2.84 -4.94 12.17
CA TRP A 309 -3.52 -3.69 11.86
C TRP A 309 -4.92 -3.91 11.28
N VAL A 310 -5.06 -4.85 10.35
CA VAL A 310 -6.37 -5.22 9.80
C VAL A 310 -7.30 -5.80 10.87
N ALA A 311 -6.77 -6.65 11.74
CA ALA A 311 -7.58 -7.34 12.74
C ALA A 311 -8.01 -6.46 13.93
N ARG A 312 -7.26 -5.39 14.24
CA ARG A 312 -7.38 -4.69 15.52
C ARG A 312 -7.53 -3.18 15.43
N ASP A 313 -6.94 -2.54 14.41
CA ASP A 313 -6.75 -1.09 14.46
C ASP A 313 -7.59 -0.34 13.43
N THR A 314 -7.67 -0.84 12.20
CA THR A 314 -8.27 -0.09 11.10
C THR A 314 -9.77 -0.36 10.90
N GLN A 315 -10.48 0.67 10.45
CA GLN A 315 -11.85 0.55 9.93
C GLN A 315 -11.90 0.68 8.39
N ARG A 316 -10.77 0.71 7.70
CA ARG A 316 -10.69 0.93 6.24
C ARG A 316 -11.58 -0.03 5.44
N TYR A 317 -11.73 -1.26 5.88
CA TYR A 317 -12.48 -2.31 5.18
C TYR A 317 -13.91 -2.50 5.70
N ALA A 318 -14.34 -1.68 6.67
CA ALA A 318 -15.69 -1.72 7.17
C ALA A 318 -16.70 -1.19 6.14
N ALA A 319 -17.89 -1.77 6.10
CA ALA A 319 -18.95 -1.38 5.15
C ALA A 319 -19.33 0.12 5.26
N ALA A 320 -19.31 0.67 6.47
CA ALA A 320 -19.60 2.09 6.71
C ALA A 320 -18.51 3.02 6.13
N PHE A 321 -17.26 2.56 6.05
CA PHE A 321 -16.17 3.30 5.43
C PHE A 321 -16.38 3.39 3.91
N ALA A 322 -16.76 2.29 3.28
CA ALA A 322 -17.04 2.23 1.85
C ALA A 322 -18.20 3.14 1.41
N ALA A 323 -19.21 3.30 2.26
CA ALA A 323 -20.35 4.19 1.98
C ALA A 323 -19.94 5.68 1.96
N GLY A 324 -19.10 6.12 2.92
CA GLY A 324 -18.56 7.49 2.95
C GLY A 324 -17.60 7.85 1.81
N ASP A 325 -16.94 6.85 1.24
CA ASP A 325 -16.00 7.04 0.13
C ASP A 325 -16.69 7.54 -1.16
N ALA A 326 -17.95 7.20 -1.37
CA ALA A 326 -18.72 7.67 -2.52
C ALA A 326 -19.07 9.17 -2.42
N ASP A 327 -19.37 9.67 -1.21
CA ASP A 327 -19.71 11.09 -0.97
C ASP A 327 -18.48 11.99 -1.12
N ASP A 328 -17.32 11.56 -0.62
CA ASP A 328 -16.07 12.32 -0.71
C ASP A 328 -15.51 12.40 -2.14
N ARG A 329 -15.80 11.43 -3.00
CA ARG A 329 -15.41 11.44 -4.42
C ARG A 329 -15.99 12.65 -5.17
N GLY A 330 -17.22 13.02 -4.88
CA GLY A 330 -17.87 14.21 -5.46
C GLY A 330 -17.17 15.52 -5.05
N LEU A 331 -16.69 15.60 -3.81
CA LEU A 331 -16.02 16.78 -3.27
C LEU A 331 -14.63 17.02 -3.86
N ILE A 332 -13.86 15.96 -4.10
CA ILE A 332 -12.51 16.07 -4.69
C ILE A 332 -12.59 16.49 -6.17
N ALA A 333 -13.61 16.02 -6.91
CA ALA A 333 -13.83 16.44 -8.30
C ALA A 333 -14.26 17.93 -8.41
N CYS A 334 -14.78 18.51 -7.33
CA CYS A 334 -15.24 19.90 -7.23
C CYS A 334 -14.26 20.83 -6.49
N SER A 335 -13.05 20.38 -6.13
CA SER A 335 -12.07 21.21 -5.44
C SER A 335 -11.67 22.45 -6.29
N PRO A 336 -11.55 23.66 -5.70
CA PRO A 336 -11.37 24.93 -6.44
C PRO A 336 -10.12 25.02 -7.32
N ASP A 337 -9.14 24.15 -7.15
CA ASP A 337 -7.99 24.06 -8.06
C ASP A 337 -8.39 23.53 -9.47
N SER A 338 -9.58 22.92 -9.61
CA SER A 338 -10.16 22.60 -10.92
C SER A 338 -10.99 23.73 -11.52
N ALA A 339 -11.45 24.69 -10.71
CA ALA A 339 -12.32 25.79 -11.11
C ALA A 339 -11.58 27.08 -11.53
N ALA A 340 -10.27 27.16 -11.37
CA ALA A 340 -9.45 28.31 -11.83
C ALA A 340 -9.12 28.25 -13.34
N ARG A 341 -9.86 27.46 -14.11
CA ARG A 341 -9.77 27.38 -15.58
C ARG A 341 -11.13 27.69 -16.19
N GLY A 342 -11.51 28.95 -16.17
CA GLY A 342 -12.49 29.57 -17.04
C GLY A 342 -11.83 30.72 -17.78
#